data_be08154ed88efe5e65cafe1e4c23946f
#
_entry.id   be08154ed88efe5e65cafe1e4c23946f
#
_cell.length_a   1.000
_cell.length_b   1.000
_cell.length_c   1.000
_cell.angle_alpha   90.00
_cell.angle_beta   90.00
_cell.angle_gamma   90.00
#
_symmetry.space_group_name_H-M   'P 1'
#
loop_
_entity.id
_entity.type
_entity.pdbx_description
1 polymer ?
#
loop_
_entity_poly.entity_id
_entity_poly.type
_entity_poly.pdbx_seq_one_letter_code
_entity_poly.pdbx_strand_id
1 'polypeptide(L)'
;MPQNDQPNQPDTASHPLDNDTNSNFIALLPFAVFLCIFLGTGIVLTLQGSDFAFYQLPASIAIIPAIFVAIFIGKILSKFTINKQLDQFIHGAGHSNIITMCVIYLLAGAFATVAKATGSVDVSVQLGLALFPSYMILPGIFLVAAALSTAMGTSMGTIAAIAPIALGFVETADLDAGIVAGCLISGAIFGDNLSIISDTTIASTRSQGAHMKDKFKINFKFAVPAALV
;
A
#
# COMPACT_ATOMS: atom_id res chain seq x y z
N MET A 1 39.60 -25.08 34.34
CA MET A 1 39.24 -24.71 32.97
C MET A 1 37.78 -24.28 32.97
N PRO A 2 37.42 -23.02 32.81
CA PRO A 2 36.03 -22.58 32.71
C PRO A 2 35.58 -22.70 31.26
N GLN A 3 34.46 -23.39 31.05
CA GLN A 3 33.74 -23.48 29.80
C GLN A 3 33.15 -22.12 29.43
N ASN A 4 33.40 -21.72 28.20
CA ASN A 4 32.97 -20.49 27.59
C ASN A 4 31.54 -20.71 27.03
N ASP A 5 30.51 -20.40 27.82
CA ASP A 5 29.11 -20.35 27.38
C ASP A 5 28.88 -19.05 26.55
N GLN A 6 29.14 -19.16 25.26
CA GLN A 6 28.62 -18.14 24.33
C GLN A 6 27.12 -18.41 24.05
N PRO A 7 26.22 -17.44 24.24
CA PRO A 7 24.83 -17.62 23.85
C PRO A 7 24.73 -17.78 22.33
N ASN A 8 24.09 -18.88 21.94
CA ASN A 8 23.71 -19.24 20.59
C ASN A 8 23.11 -18.03 19.84
N GLN A 9 23.89 -17.45 18.94
CA GLN A 9 23.34 -16.51 17.97
C GLN A 9 22.40 -17.30 17.06
N PRO A 10 21.16 -16.84 16.83
CA PRO A 10 20.30 -17.49 15.85
C PRO A 10 20.98 -17.38 14.48
N ASP A 11 21.13 -18.53 13.83
CA ASP A 11 21.60 -18.66 12.47
C ASP A 11 20.97 -17.58 11.59
N THR A 12 21.78 -16.63 11.18
CA THR A 12 21.44 -15.76 10.05
C THR A 12 21.39 -16.69 8.83
N ALA A 13 20.20 -17.22 8.57
CA ALA A 13 19.93 -17.90 7.32
C ALA A 13 20.40 -16.96 6.19
N SER A 14 21.52 -17.31 5.58
CA SER A 14 22.04 -16.67 4.39
C SER A 14 20.91 -16.66 3.36
N HIS A 15 20.38 -15.47 3.11
CA HIS A 15 19.43 -15.26 2.04
C HIS A 15 20.07 -15.71 0.72
N PRO A 16 19.42 -16.56 -0.07
CA PRO A 16 19.97 -17.06 -1.35
C PRO A 16 20.03 -15.99 -2.45
N LEU A 17 20.08 -14.72 -2.11
CA LEU A 17 20.07 -13.61 -3.07
C LEU A 17 21.44 -12.94 -3.27
N ASP A 18 22.50 -13.50 -2.68
CA ASP A 18 23.88 -13.07 -2.95
C ASP A 18 24.48 -13.74 -4.19
N ASN A 19 23.74 -13.73 -5.29
CA ASN A 19 24.33 -13.87 -6.60
C ASN A 19 24.37 -12.51 -7.23
N ASP A 20 25.55 -12.04 -7.58
CA ASP A 20 25.85 -10.87 -8.42
C ASP A 20 24.90 -10.77 -9.62
N THR A 21 23.70 -10.28 -9.37
CA THR A 21 22.80 -9.87 -10.42
C THR A 21 23.25 -8.48 -10.84
N ASN A 22 24.04 -8.41 -11.91
CA ASN A 22 24.25 -7.15 -12.63
C ASN A 22 22.89 -6.51 -12.82
N SER A 23 22.63 -5.42 -12.09
CA SER A 23 21.36 -4.70 -12.18
C SER A 23 21.21 -4.20 -13.62
N ASN A 24 20.28 -4.80 -14.36
CA ASN A 24 20.08 -4.46 -15.76
C ASN A 24 18.81 -3.60 -15.84
N PHE A 25 18.97 -2.37 -16.32
CA PHE A 25 17.83 -1.45 -16.53
C PHE A 25 16.74 -2.04 -17.43
N ILE A 26 17.07 -3.01 -18.27
CA ILE A 26 16.10 -3.74 -19.11
C ILE A 26 15.03 -4.45 -18.25
N ALA A 27 15.35 -4.83 -17.01
CA ALA A 27 14.38 -5.41 -16.09
C ALA A 27 13.22 -4.45 -15.72
N LEU A 28 13.41 -3.14 -15.88
CA LEU A 28 12.37 -2.13 -15.67
C LEU A 28 11.45 -1.95 -16.88
N LEU A 29 11.79 -2.50 -18.05
CA LEU A 29 11.02 -2.32 -19.28
C LEU A 29 9.55 -2.79 -19.17
N PRO A 30 9.23 -3.94 -18.56
CA PRO A 30 7.83 -4.33 -18.34
C PRO A 30 7.03 -3.31 -17.54
N PHE A 31 7.64 -2.76 -16.50
CA PHE A 31 7.01 -1.72 -15.67
C PHE A 31 6.82 -0.41 -16.48
N ALA A 32 7.81 0.00 -17.26
CA ALA A 32 7.68 1.15 -18.14
C ALA A 32 6.56 0.97 -19.18
N VAL A 33 6.44 -0.23 -19.78
CA VAL A 33 5.34 -0.56 -20.70
C VAL A 33 3.98 -0.46 -20.02
N PHE A 34 3.85 -1.00 -18.80
CA PHE A 34 2.63 -0.87 -18.01
C PHE A 34 2.26 0.60 -17.77
N LEU A 35 3.23 1.42 -17.31
CA LEU A 35 3.00 2.84 -17.08
C LEU A 35 2.62 3.59 -18.35
N CYS A 36 3.31 3.34 -19.45
CA CYS A 36 3.01 3.98 -20.74
C CYS A 36 1.59 3.67 -21.21
N ILE A 37 1.14 2.44 -21.07
CA ILE A 37 -0.21 2.04 -21.47
C ILE A 37 -1.24 2.65 -20.52
N PHE A 38 -1.07 2.49 -19.21
CA PHE A 38 -2.03 2.93 -18.22
C PHE A 38 -2.16 4.46 -18.17
N LEU A 39 -1.03 5.16 -17.99
CA LEU A 39 -1.01 6.63 -17.94
C LEU A 39 -1.29 7.23 -19.32
N GLY A 40 -0.72 6.65 -20.39
CA GLY A 40 -0.93 7.12 -21.75
C GLY A 40 -2.41 7.08 -22.15
N THR A 41 -3.11 5.97 -21.86
CA THR A 41 -4.55 5.87 -22.10
C THR A 41 -5.33 6.89 -21.25
N GLY A 42 -5.00 7.03 -19.95
CA GLY A 42 -5.65 8.01 -19.08
C GLY A 42 -5.48 9.45 -19.59
N ILE A 43 -4.27 9.82 -19.98
CA ILE A 43 -3.97 11.16 -20.52
C ILE A 43 -4.72 11.40 -21.83
N VAL A 44 -4.67 10.45 -22.78
CA VAL A 44 -5.36 10.58 -24.07
C VAL A 44 -6.87 10.75 -23.88
N LEU A 45 -7.48 9.94 -23.02
CA LEU A 45 -8.91 10.02 -22.74
C LEU A 45 -9.29 11.34 -22.01
N THR A 46 -8.43 11.83 -21.13
CA THR A 46 -8.61 13.15 -20.49
C THR A 46 -8.59 14.27 -21.53
N LEU A 47 -7.65 14.24 -22.49
CA LEU A 47 -7.57 15.22 -23.57
C LEU A 47 -8.78 15.15 -24.52
N GLN A 48 -9.42 13.99 -24.62
CA GLN A 48 -10.66 13.79 -25.37
C GLN A 48 -11.92 14.21 -24.61
N GLY A 49 -11.77 14.69 -23.38
CA GLY A 49 -12.88 15.15 -22.53
C GLY A 49 -13.71 14.03 -21.91
N SER A 50 -13.15 12.82 -21.79
CA SER A 50 -13.83 11.72 -21.11
C SER A 50 -13.82 11.91 -19.59
N ASP A 51 -15.01 11.85 -19.00
CA ASP A 51 -15.15 11.76 -17.55
C ASP A 51 -14.55 10.44 -17.04
N PHE A 52 -13.85 10.50 -15.89
CA PHE A 52 -13.21 9.34 -15.27
C PHE A 52 -12.22 8.60 -16.20
N ALA A 53 -11.44 9.32 -17.00
CA ALA A 53 -10.53 8.79 -18.00
C ALA A 53 -9.61 7.68 -17.50
N PHE A 54 -9.05 7.79 -16.28
CA PHE A 54 -8.19 6.81 -15.65
C PHE A 54 -8.91 5.55 -15.16
N TYR A 55 -10.24 5.55 -15.09
CA TYR A 55 -11.05 4.39 -14.74
C TYR A 55 -11.49 3.57 -15.96
N GLN A 56 -11.35 4.11 -17.17
CA GLN A 56 -11.76 3.44 -18.42
C GLN A 56 -10.91 2.22 -18.73
N LEU A 57 -9.59 2.27 -18.40
CA LEU A 57 -8.69 1.14 -18.54
C LEU A 57 -8.32 0.59 -17.15
N PRO A 58 -8.87 -0.55 -16.73
CA PRO A 58 -8.45 -1.20 -15.48
C PRO A 58 -6.96 -1.54 -15.51
N ALA A 59 -6.24 -1.29 -14.42
CA ALA A 59 -4.82 -1.61 -14.28
C ALA A 59 -4.53 -3.10 -14.52
N SER A 60 -5.48 -3.98 -14.17
CA SER A 60 -5.41 -5.43 -14.43
C SER A 60 -5.38 -5.78 -15.92
N ILE A 61 -5.95 -4.95 -16.80
CA ILE A 61 -5.87 -5.11 -18.25
C ILE A 61 -4.56 -4.50 -18.78
N ALA A 62 -4.19 -3.31 -18.27
CA ALA A 62 -2.97 -2.63 -18.69
C ALA A 62 -1.68 -3.41 -18.37
N ILE A 63 -1.70 -4.29 -17.36
CA ILE A 63 -0.55 -5.10 -16.97
C ILE A 63 -0.30 -6.30 -17.92
N ILE A 64 -1.31 -6.74 -18.70
CA ILE A 64 -1.20 -7.92 -19.58
C ILE A 64 -0.07 -7.76 -20.61
N PRO A 65 0.03 -6.67 -21.37
CA PRO A 65 1.15 -6.46 -22.29
C PRO A 65 2.51 -6.43 -21.59
N ALA A 66 2.57 -5.88 -20.38
CA ALA A 66 3.80 -5.86 -19.59
C ALA A 66 4.27 -7.26 -19.18
N ILE A 67 3.34 -8.18 -18.87
CA ILE A 67 3.65 -9.59 -18.60
C ILE A 67 4.25 -10.26 -19.84
N PHE A 68 3.70 -10.04 -21.03
CA PHE A 68 4.27 -10.57 -22.26
C PHE A 68 5.69 -10.04 -22.52
N VAL A 69 5.93 -8.75 -22.28
CA VAL A 69 7.25 -8.14 -22.37
C VAL A 69 8.22 -8.76 -21.37
N ALA A 70 7.79 -8.99 -20.12
CA ALA A 70 8.61 -9.65 -19.11
C ALA A 70 9.02 -11.07 -19.50
N ILE A 71 8.07 -11.87 -20.02
CA ILE A 71 8.33 -13.23 -20.53
C ILE A 71 9.32 -13.20 -21.69
N PHE A 72 9.14 -12.27 -22.62
CA PHE A 72 9.99 -12.12 -23.78
C PHE A 72 11.44 -11.75 -23.41
N ILE A 73 11.60 -10.78 -22.49
CA ILE A 73 12.90 -10.37 -21.96
C ILE A 73 13.56 -11.52 -21.21
N GLY A 74 12.83 -12.21 -20.36
CA GLY A 74 13.33 -13.35 -19.61
C GLY A 74 13.84 -14.48 -20.53
N LYS A 75 13.17 -14.70 -21.68
CA LYS A 75 13.60 -15.67 -22.68
C LYS A 75 14.87 -15.23 -23.43
N ILE A 76 14.98 -13.95 -23.79
CA ILE A 76 16.09 -13.44 -24.61
C ILE A 76 17.35 -13.18 -23.78
N LEU A 77 17.22 -12.46 -22.66
CA LEU A 77 18.38 -12.04 -21.86
C LEU A 77 18.86 -13.13 -20.92
N SER A 78 17.93 -13.79 -20.23
CA SER A 78 18.26 -14.77 -19.19
C SER A 78 18.25 -16.21 -19.70
N LYS A 79 17.85 -16.42 -20.97
CA LYS A 79 17.69 -17.75 -21.59
C LYS A 79 16.85 -18.72 -20.73
N PHE A 80 15.93 -18.18 -19.94
CA PHE A 80 15.08 -18.98 -19.08
C PHE A 80 14.05 -19.76 -19.90
N THR A 81 13.88 -21.01 -19.54
CA THR A 81 12.77 -21.83 -20.06
C THR A 81 11.44 -21.27 -19.53
N ILE A 82 10.37 -21.38 -20.31
CA ILE A 82 9.02 -20.92 -19.92
C ILE A 82 8.60 -21.50 -18.55
N ASN A 83 8.91 -22.78 -18.31
CA ASN A 83 8.62 -23.42 -17.02
C ASN A 83 9.30 -22.70 -15.85
N LYS A 84 10.58 -22.32 -16.00
CA LYS A 84 11.32 -21.59 -14.98
C LYS A 84 10.74 -20.19 -14.73
N GLN A 85 10.29 -19.52 -15.77
CA GLN A 85 9.62 -18.23 -15.65
C GLN A 85 8.27 -18.35 -14.94
N LEU A 86 7.51 -19.42 -15.26
CA LEU A 86 6.25 -19.72 -14.61
C LEU A 86 6.45 -20.04 -13.12
N ASP A 87 7.46 -20.81 -12.77
CA ASP A 87 7.81 -21.10 -11.38
C ASP A 87 8.15 -19.81 -10.61
N GLN A 88 8.96 -18.92 -11.21
CA GLN A 88 9.28 -17.63 -10.60
C GLN A 88 8.05 -16.74 -10.44
N PHE A 89 7.13 -16.75 -11.40
CA PHE A 89 5.87 -16.02 -11.30
C PHE A 89 5.00 -16.56 -10.16
N ILE A 90 4.87 -17.90 -10.06
CA ILE A 90 4.11 -18.55 -8.99
C ILE A 90 4.72 -18.25 -7.63
N HIS A 91 6.05 -18.33 -7.49
CA HIS A 91 6.74 -17.95 -6.26
C HIS A 91 6.53 -16.49 -5.89
N GLY A 92 6.58 -15.58 -6.88
CA GLY A 92 6.29 -14.16 -6.66
C GLY A 92 4.85 -13.92 -6.24
N ALA A 93 3.88 -14.51 -6.94
CA ALA A 93 2.46 -14.40 -6.62
C ALA A 93 2.10 -15.01 -5.27
N GLY A 94 2.77 -16.11 -4.88
CA GLY A 94 2.62 -16.78 -3.60
C GLY A 94 3.41 -16.14 -2.44
N HIS A 95 4.08 -15.01 -2.68
CA HIS A 95 4.83 -14.34 -1.62
C HIS A 95 3.91 -13.91 -0.48
N SER A 96 4.35 -14.13 0.76
CA SER A 96 3.54 -13.90 1.98
C SER A 96 2.87 -12.52 2.01
N ASN A 97 3.58 -11.45 1.61
CA ASN A 97 3.04 -10.10 1.59
C ASN A 97 1.88 -9.95 0.59
N ILE A 98 1.97 -10.57 -0.59
CA ILE A 98 0.92 -10.51 -1.61
C ILE A 98 -0.32 -11.26 -1.13
N ILE A 99 -0.15 -12.47 -0.61
CA ILE A 99 -1.26 -13.26 -0.05
C ILE A 99 -1.90 -12.53 1.13
N THR A 100 -1.10 -11.93 2.02
CA THR A 100 -1.60 -11.14 3.15
C THR A 100 -2.45 -9.95 2.66
N MET A 101 -1.99 -9.21 1.64
CA MET A 101 -2.77 -8.12 1.03
C MET A 101 -4.09 -8.63 0.45
N CYS A 102 -4.09 -9.74 -0.28
CA CYS A 102 -5.32 -10.33 -0.82
C CYS A 102 -6.32 -10.69 0.28
N VAL A 103 -5.84 -11.29 1.39
CA VAL A 103 -6.68 -11.63 2.54
C VAL A 103 -7.23 -10.37 3.22
N ILE A 104 -6.40 -9.33 3.41
CA ILE A 104 -6.85 -8.06 3.98
C ILE A 104 -7.97 -7.44 3.12
N TYR A 105 -7.81 -7.37 1.80
CA TYR A 105 -8.86 -6.83 0.92
C TYR A 105 -10.14 -7.65 0.93
N LEU A 106 -10.04 -8.97 0.97
CA LEU A 106 -11.20 -9.87 1.06
C LEU A 106 -11.96 -9.64 2.38
N LEU A 107 -11.24 -9.61 3.51
CA LEU A 107 -11.84 -9.38 4.83
C LEU A 107 -12.40 -7.97 4.96
N ALA A 108 -11.72 -6.96 4.41
CA ALA A 108 -12.21 -5.58 4.38
C ALA A 108 -13.49 -5.43 3.57
N GLY A 109 -13.58 -6.08 2.40
CA GLY A 109 -14.82 -6.12 1.61
C GLY A 109 -15.98 -6.80 2.35
N ALA A 110 -15.70 -7.91 3.02
CA ALA A 110 -16.68 -8.58 3.87
C ALA A 110 -17.14 -7.68 5.04
N PHE A 111 -16.18 -7.04 5.73
CA PHE A 111 -16.47 -6.07 6.80
C PHE A 111 -17.34 -4.91 6.30
N ALA A 112 -16.97 -4.29 5.19
CA ALA A 112 -17.73 -3.18 4.61
C ALA A 112 -19.19 -3.57 4.32
N THR A 113 -19.39 -4.76 3.74
CA THR A 113 -20.73 -5.30 3.42
C THR A 113 -21.55 -5.52 4.69
N VAL A 114 -20.97 -6.15 5.70
CA VAL A 114 -21.64 -6.41 6.99
C VAL A 114 -21.92 -5.10 7.72
N ALA A 115 -20.95 -4.19 7.81
CA ALA A 115 -21.12 -2.91 8.47
C ALA A 115 -22.24 -2.06 7.84
N LYS A 116 -22.35 -2.07 6.51
CA LYS A 116 -23.44 -1.41 5.79
C LYS A 116 -24.80 -2.11 6.04
N ALA A 117 -24.83 -3.43 5.96
CA ALA A 117 -26.05 -4.21 6.17
C ALA A 117 -26.60 -4.11 7.60
N THR A 118 -25.74 -3.96 8.59
CA THR A 118 -26.13 -3.81 10.01
C THR A 118 -26.47 -2.37 10.40
N GLY A 119 -26.29 -1.39 9.49
CA GLY A 119 -26.44 0.04 9.79
C GLY A 119 -25.34 0.61 10.67
N SER A 120 -24.26 -0.14 10.94
CA SER A 120 -23.15 0.32 11.79
C SER A 120 -22.46 1.55 11.22
N VAL A 121 -22.39 1.66 9.89
CA VAL A 121 -21.85 2.84 9.20
C VAL A 121 -22.69 4.06 9.51
N ASP A 122 -24.01 3.97 9.34
CA ASP A 122 -24.96 5.10 9.55
C ASP A 122 -24.92 5.58 11.01
N VAL A 123 -24.90 4.63 11.97
CA VAL A 123 -24.80 4.97 13.41
C VAL A 123 -23.46 5.64 13.73
N SER A 124 -22.37 5.16 13.15
CA SER A 124 -21.03 5.77 13.36
C SER A 124 -20.97 7.17 12.81
N VAL A 125 -21.55 7.41 11.63
CA VAL A 125 -21.63 8.73 11.00
C VAL A 125 -22.49 9.68 11.81
N GLN A 126 -23.70 9.25 12.21
CA GLN A 126 -24.59 10.07 13.05
C GLN A 126 -23.94 10.44 14.38
N LEU A 127 -23.26 9.50 15.02
CA LEU A 127 -22.50 9.76 16.25
C LEU A 127 -21.37 10.78 16.01
N GLY A 128 -20.65 10.64 14.90
CA GLY A 128 -19.59 11.57 14.50
C GLY A 128 -20.14 13.00 14.31
N LEU A 129 -21.27 13.13 13.59
CA LEU A 129 -21.94 14.42 13.38
C LEU A 129 -22.53 15.04 14.65
N ALA A 130 -22.96 14.20 15.59
CA ALA A 130 -23.47 14.67 16.89
C ALA A 130 -22.36 15.14 17.84
N LEU A 131 -21.18 14.52 17.78
CA LEU A 131 -20.07 14.80 18.69
C LEU A 131 -19.12 15.88 18.16
N PHE A 132 -18.97 16.00 16.84
CA PHE A 132 -18.01 16.89 16.22
C PHE A 132 -18.70 17.90 15.32
N PRO A 133 -18.32 19.19 15.37
CA PRO A 133 -18.77 20.17 14.40
C PRO A 133 -18.25 19.79 12.99
N SER A 134 -19.01 20.15 11.94
CA SER A 134 -18.75 19.72 10.55
C SER A 134 -17.32 20.04 10.07
N TYR A 135 -16.73 21.16 10.52
CA TYR A 135 -15.35 21.53 10.17
C TYR A 135 -14.28 20.61 10.77
N MET A 136 -14.62 19.79 11.78
CA MET A 136 -13.71 18.84 12.40
C MET A 136 -13.81 17.42 11.83
N ILE A 137 -14.74 17.14 10.94
CA ILE A 137 -14.94 15.81 10.36
C ILE A 137 -13.69 15.40 9.54
N LEU A 138 -13.22 16.28 8.65
CA LEU A 138 -12.04 15.99 7.81
C LEU A 138 -10.76 15.82 8.64
N PRO A 139 -10.39 16.74 9.56
CA PRO A 139 -9.29 16.51 10.48
C PRO A 139 -9.48 15.25 11.34
N GLY A 140 -10.72 14.95 11.75
CA GLY A 140 -11.06 13.77 12.52
C GLY A 140 -10.77 12.48 11.77
N ILE A 141 -11.18 12.38 10.51
CA ILE A 141 -10.90 11.24 9.63
C ILE A 141 -9.37 11.05 9.50
N PHE A 142 -8.62 12.14 9.25
CA PHE A 142 -7.16 12.09 9.18
C PHE A 142 -6.54 11.56 10.48
N LEU A 143 -6.93 12.12 11.63
CA LEU A 143 -6.36 11.74 12.94
C LEU A 143 -6.68 10.29 13.32
N VAL A 144 -7.92 9.84 13.10
CA VAL A 144 -8.33 8.47 13.38
C VAL A 144 -7.57 7.50 12.46
N ALA A 145 -7.48 7.82 11.17
CA ALA A 145 -6.71 7.01 10.23
C ALA A 145 -5.22 6.96 10.61
N ALA A 146 -4.63 8.09 11.00
CA ALA A 146 -3.24 8.16 11.43
C ALA A 146 -2.99 7.34 12.70
N ALA A 147 -3.83 7.47 13.73
CA ALA A 147 -3.70 6.73 14.96
C ALA A 147 -3.84 5.21 14.73
N LEU A 148 -4.86 4.80 13.97
CA LEU A 148 -5.10 3.39 13.69
C LEU A 148 -3.98 2.79 12.84
N SER A 149 -3.50 3.52 11.82
CA SER A 149 -2.42 3.07 10.96
C SER A 149 -1.09 2.95 11.72
N THR A 150 -0.82 3.87 12.65
CA THR A 150 0.35 3.77 13.53
C THR A 150 0.29 2.51 14.40
N ALA A 151 -0.90 2.18 14.92
CA ALA A 151 -1.12 1.01 15.76
C ALA A 151 -1.10 -0.30 14.97
N MET A 152 -1.64 -0.32 13.75
CA MET A 152 -1.71 -1.52 12.90
C MET A 152 -0.42 -1.76 12.10
N GLY A 153 0.35 -0.71 11.82
CA GLY A 153 1.55 -0.79 10.98
C GLY A 153 1.25 -1.04 9.50
N THR A 154 0.06 -0.65 9.02
CA THR A 154 -0.33 -0.80 7.62
C THR A 154 -1.30 0.28 7.18
N SER A 155 -0.92 1.08 6.19
CA SER A 155 -1.81 2.08 5.59
C SER A 155 -2.96 1.43 4.82
N MET A 156 -2.69 0.38 4.07
CA MET A 156 -3.70 -0.30 3.24
C MET A 156 -4.79 -0.95 4.10
N GLY A 157 -4.41 -1.65 5.17
CA GLY A 157 -5.36 -2.24 6.11
C GLY A 157 -6.23 -1.18 6.80
N THR A 158 -5.64 -0.05 7.16
CA THR A 158 -6.34 1.08 7.78
C THR A 158 -7.34 1.72 6.81
N ILE A 159 -6.92 1.99 5.56
CA ILE A 159 -7.82 2.53 4.53
C ILE A 159 -9.01 1.59 4.35
N ALA A 160 -8.75 0.30 4.20
CA ALA A 160 -9.80 -0.69 4.00
C ALA A 160 -10.79 -0.76 5.18
N ALA A 161 -10.32 -0.60 6.42
CA ALA A 161 -11.15 -0.63 7.61
C ALA A 161 -12.01 0.64 7.78
N ILE A 162 -11.44 1.82 7.50
CA ILE A 162 -12.12 3.11 7.75
C ILE A 162 -12.94 3.58 6.56
N ALA A 163 -12.59 3.18 5.33
CA ALA A 163 -13.25 3.67 4.11
C ALA A 163 -14.78 3.60 4.15
N PRO A 164 -15.44 2.51 4.62
CA PRO A 164 -16.89 2.46 4.68
C PRO A 164 -17.50 3.58 5.54
N ILE A 165 -16.85 3.91 6.66
CA ILE A 165 -17.31 4.97 7.59
C ILE A 165 -17.03 6.34 6.97
N ALA A 166 -15.82 6.54 6.42
CA ALA A 166 -15.44 7.80 5.80
C ALA A 166 -16.35 8.15 4.61
N LEU A 167 -16.69 7.17 3.77
CA LEU A 167 -17.63 7.36 2.66
C LEU A 167 -19.06 7.67 3.13
N GLY A 168 -19.47 7.17 4.28
CA GLY A 168 -20.75 7.53 4.89
C GLY A 168 -20.88 9.03 5.18
N PHE A 169 -19.78 9.72 5.52
CA PHE A 169 -19.77 11.18 5.71
C PHE A 169 -19.94 11.96 4.41
N VAL A 170 -19.53 11.42 3.27
CA VAL A 170 -19.73 12.04 1.95
C VAL A 170 -21.24 12.27 1.70
N GLU A 171 -22.04 11.23 1.93
CA GLU A 171 -23.49 11.29 1.66
C GLU A 171 -24.26 12.14 2.69
N THR A 172 -23.84 12.12 3.97
CA THR A 172 -24.60 12.73 5.07
C THR A 172 -24.15 14.13 5.45
N ALA A 173 -22.89 14.49 5.20
CA ALA A 173 -22.31 15.79 5.52
C ALA A 173 -22.08 16.68 4.29
N ASP A 174 -22.50 16.24 3.10
CA ASP A 174 -22.32 16.91 1.81
C ASP A 174 -20.86 17.30 1.55
N LEU A 175 -19.95 16.35 1.81
CA LEU A 175 -18.52 16.51 1.63
C LEU A 175 -18.08 15.96 0.26
N ASP A 176 -17.07 16.60 -0.32
CA ASP A 176 -16.44 16.07 -1.53
C ASP A 176 -15.75 14.74 -1.28
N ALA A 177 -16.09 13.72 -2.08
CA ALA A 177 -15.57 12.37 -1.93
C ALA A 177 -14.03 12.29 -2.11
N GLY A 178 -13.47 13.12 -2.98
CA GLY A 178 -12.02 13.20 -3.21
C GLY A 178 -11.29 13.76 -2.01
N ILE A 179 -11.86 14.78 -1.35
CA ILE A 179 -11.29 15.38 -0.14
C ILE A 179 -11.35 14.38 1.02
N VAL A 180 -12.49 13.71 1.22
CA VAL A 180 -12.64 12.67 2.26
C VAL A 180 -11.66 11.53 2.03
N ALA A 181 -11.54 11.02 0.80
CA ALA A 181 -10.57 10.01 0.44
C ALA A 181 -9.12 10.50 0.64
N GLY A 182 -8.83 11.74 0.27
CA GLY A 182 -7.54 12.39 0.50
C GLY A 182 -7.16 12.43 1.98
N CYS A 183 -8.08 12.84 2.86
CA CYS A 183 -7.87 12.86 4.32
C CYS A 183 -7.64 11.45 4.87
N LEU A 184 -8.42 10.47 4.45
CA LEU A 184 -8.27 9.08 4.87
C LEU A 184 -6.93 8.50 4.44
N ILE A 185 -6.57 8.63 3.17
CA ILE A 185 -5.34 8.08 2.60
C ILE A 185 -4.10 8.75 3.21
N SER A 186 -4.10 10.08 3.29
CA SER A 186 -2.97 10.81 3.87
C SER A 186 -2.79 10.52 5.35
N GLY A 187 -3.88 10.43 6.13
CA GLY A 187 -3.82 10.01 7.53
C GLY A 187 -3.27 8.59 7.69
N ALA A 188 -3.74 7.64 6.88
CA ALA A 188 -3.27 6.27 6.93
C ALA A 188 -1.78 6.15 6.55
N ILE A 189 -1.31 6.85 5.51
CA ILE A 189 0.11 6.88 5.12
C ILE A 189 0.95 7.59 6.19
N PHE A 190 0.46 8.68 6.76
CA PHE A 190 1.13 9.38 7.85
C PHE A 190 1.36 8.46 9.04
N GLY A 191 0.32 7.73 9.48
CA GLY A 191 0.41 6.79 10.58
C GLY A 191 1.35 5.63 10.30
N ASP A 192 1.30 5.05 9.11
CA ASP A 192 2.17 3.97 8.66
C ASP A 192 3.65 4.40 8.68
N ASN A 193 3.94 5.61 8.22
CA ASN A 193 5.29 6.18 8.28
C ASN A 193 5.81 6.39 9.71
N LEU A 194 4.95 6.63 10.67
CA LEU A 194 5.31 6.77 12.08
C LEU A 194 5.29 5.44 12.84
N SER A 195 4.74 4.39 12.25
CA SER A 195 4.71 3.07 12.87
C SER A 195 6.10 2.44 12.93
N ILE A 196 6.42 1.83 14.07
CA ILE A 196 7.65 1.04 14.26
C ILE A 196 7.49 -0.41 13.84
N ILE A 197 6.26 -0.85 13.59
CA ILE A 197 5.91 -2.22 13.20
C ILE A 197 5.51 -2.34 11.72
N SER A 198 5.55 -1.24 10.97
CA SER A 198 5.23 -1.23 9.54
C SER A 198 6.25 -2.02 8.74
N ASP A 199 5.76 -2.96 7.93
CA ASP A 199 6.60 -3.81 7.07
C ASP A 199 7.41 -2.97 6.07
N THR A 200 6.79 -1.97 5.45
CA THR A 200 7.45 -1.06 4.50
C THR A 200 8.53 -0.23 5.18
N THR A 201 8.25 0.23 6.40
CA THR A 201 9.20 0.99 7.22
C THR A 201 10.37 0.11 7.66
N ILE A 202 10.11 -1.11 8.11
CA ILE A 202 11.16 -2.07 8.50
C ILE A 202 12.02 -2.43 7.30
N ALA A 203 11.41 -2.76 6.17
CA ALA A 203 12.12 -3.13 4.95
C ALA A 203 13.02 -1.98 4.46
N SER A 204 12.50 -0.75 4.35
CA SER A 204 13.26 0.40 3.88
C SER A 204 14.42 0.77 4.81
N THR A 205 14.21 0.68 6.12
CA THR A 205 15.23 1.04 7.12
C THR A 205 16.35 0.00 7.17
N ARG A 206 15.98 -1.29 7.20
CA ARG A 206 16.97 -2.38 7.28
C ARG A 206 17.77 -2.54 5.99
N SER A 207 17.16 -2.36 4.83
CA SER A 207 17.89 -2.43 3.54
C SER A 207 18.98 -1.36 3.41
N GLN A 208 18.87 -0.25 4.15
CA GLN A 208 19.86 0.82 4.19
C GLN A 208 20.83 0.72 5.39
N GLY A 209 20.76 -0.35 6.17
CA GLY A 209 21.57 -0.53 7.38
C GLY A 209 21.30 0.51 8.48
N ALA A 210 20.18 1.22 8.42
CA ALA A 210 19.83 2.25 9.39
C ALA A 210 19.08 1.68 10.61
N HIS A 211 19.13 2.40 11.72
CA HIS A 211 18.39 2.02 12.91
C HIS A 211 16.94 2.57 12.89
N MET A 212 15.97 1.75 13.24
CA MET A 212 14.54 2.15 13.31
C MET A 212 14.31 3.39 14.18
N LYS A 213 15.07 3.52 15.28
CA LYS A 213 14.98 4.66 16.20
C LYS A 213 15.37 5.99 15.53
N ASP A 214 16.37 5.98 14.68
CA ASP A 214 16.82 7.17 13.96
C ASP A 214 15.84 7.55 12.85
N LYS A 215 15.34 6.56 12.11
CA LYS A 215 14.27 6.76 11.13
C LYS A 215 13.03 7.38 11.77
N PHE A 216 12.59 6.87 12.92
CA PHE A 216 11.42 7.41 13.63
C PHE A 216 11.61 8.88 14.02
N LYS A 217 12.76 9.24 14.59
CA LYS A 217 13.07 10.63 14.95
C LYS A 217 13.05 11.57 13.75
N ILE A 218 13.63 11.14 12.64
CA ILE A 218 13.68 11.93 11.41
C ILE A 218 12.28 12.09 10.83
N ASN A 219 11.55 10.99 10.69
CA ASN A 219 10.18 11.02 10.15
C ASN A 219 9.25 11.89 11.00
N PHE A 220 9.30 11.78 12.32
CA PHE A 220 8.51 12.62 13.19
C PHE A 220 8.79 14.12 12.99
N LYS A 221 10.07 14.47 12.84
CA LYS A 221 10.49 15.86 12.62
C LYS A 221 9.96 16.47 11.31
N PHE A 222 9.79 15.66 10.27
CA PHE A 222 9.30 16.13 8.97
C PHE A 222 7.81 15.92 8.79
N ALA A 223 7.29 14.77 9.21
CA ALA A 223 5.89 14.41 8.98
C ALA A 223 4.93 15.24 9.83
N VAL A 224 5.27 15.51 11.10
CA VAL A 224 4.37 16.27 11.98
C VAL A 224 4.16 17.71 11.50
N PRO A 225 5.20 18.49 11.16
CA PRO A 225 4.99 19.82 10.58
C PRO A 225 4.19 19.78 9.27
N ALA A 226 4.43 18.78 8.42
CA ALA A 226 3.70 18.63 7.16
C ALA A 226 2.21 18.28 7.35
N ALA A 227 1.86 17.63 8.46
CA ALA A 227 0.46 17.32 8.78
C ALA A 227 -0.30 18.51 9.39
N LEU A 228 0.39 19.57 9.79
CA LEU A 228 -0.20 20.78 10.40
C LEU A 228 -0.46 21.89 9.37
N VAL A 229 0.00 21.74 8.14
CA VAL A 229 -0.19 22.66 7.01
C VAL A 229 -1.35 22.21 6.14
#